data_6728bcd231f2f7dd9665c2edac4854af
#
_entry.id   6728bcd231f2f7dd9665c2edac4854af
#
_cell.length_a   1.000
_cell.length_b   1.000
_cell.length_c   1.000
_cell.angle_alpha   90.00
_cell.angle_beta   90.00
_cell.angle_gamma   90.00
#
_symmetry.space_group_name_H-M   'P 1'
#
loop_
_entity.id
_entity.type
_entity.pdbx_description
1 polymer ?
#
loop_
_entity_poly.entity_id
_entity_poly.type
_entity_poly.pdbx_seq_one_letter_code
_entity_poly.pdbx_strand_id
1 'polypeptide(L)'
;MSIEHLGPGVTVFAAASSREAEVRARNATRKLPPLPRLRSPGAERLVTKLVKGMVVNPAAHTSEHEAHAYELADGSYDQEKAEELAALFAAHITWQCPTLIRVHTQQFGDAPEHTGDPRRR
;
A
#
# COMPACT_ATOMS: atom_id res chain seq x y z
N MET A 1 18.46 8.00 5.44
CA MET A 1 17.57 6.85 5.17
C MET A 1 16.37 7.34 4.35
N SER A 2 15.79 6.53 3.47
CA SER A 2 14.56 6.88 2.75
C SER A 2 13.48 5.85 3.00
N ILE A 3 12.23 6.30 3.04
CA ILE A 3 11.03 5.45 3.08
C ILE A 3 10.26 5.70 1.77
N GLU A 4 10.11 4.65 0.98
CA GLU A 4 9.35 4.69 -0.25
C GLU A 4 7.94 4.13 -0.04
N HIS A 5 6.96 4.74 -0.71
CA HIS A 5 5.56 4.31 -0.68
C HIS A 5 4.90 4.29 0.72
N LEU A 6 5.42 5.03 1.68
CA LEU A 6 4.98 5.02 3.08
C LEU A 6 4.96 3.61 3.74
N GLY A 7 5.71 2.69 3.14
CA GLY A 7 5.82 1.31 3.59
C GLY A 7 4.70 0.38 3.08
N PRO A 8 4.89 -0.92 3.18
CA PRO A 8 3.87 -1.90 2.84
C PRO A 8 2.77 -1.94 3.92
N GLY A 9 1.53 -1.98 3.50
CA GLY A 9 0.38 -2.01 4.40
C GLY A 9 0.17 -0.71 5.17
N VAL A 10 -0.46 -0.79 6.32
CA VAL A 10 -0.89 0.37 7.12
C VAL A 10 0.18 0.90 8.10
N THR A 11 1.46 0.63 7.90
CA THR A 11 2.53 0.88 8.88
C THR A 11 2.63 2.32 9.37
N VAL A 12 2.71 3.30 8.46
CA VAL A 12 2.77 4.73 8.80
C VAL A 12 1.42 5.21 9.30
N PHE A 13 0.33 4.77 8.66
CA PHE A 13 -1.03 5.11 9.09
C PHE A 13 -1.34 4.55 10.49
N ALA A 14 -0.85 3.34 10.81
CA ALA A 14 -0.99 2.79 12.16
C ALA A 14 -0.26 3.65 13.19
N ALA A 15 0.95 4.12 12.89
CA ALA A 15 1.72 4.95 13.81
C ALA A 15 1.08 6.32 14.06
N ALA A 16 0.32 6.86 13.10
CA ALA A 16 -0.43 8.10 13.23
C ALA A 16 -1.87 7.88 13.76
N SER A 17 -2.21 6.70 14.26
CA SER A 17 -3.53 6.34 14.77
C SER A 17 -3.54 6.31 16.30
N SER A 18 -4.61 6.83 16.91
CA SER A 18 -4.88 6.66 18.35
C SER A 18 -5.15 5.20 18.73
N ARG A 19 -5.50 4.35 17.75
CA ARG A 19 -5.74 2.90 17.90
C ARG A 19 -4.61 2.05 17.28
N GLU A 20 -3.39 2.52 17.33
CA GLU A 20 -2.21 1.90 16.69
C GLU A 20 -2.11 0.40 16.95
N ALA A 21 -2.23 -0.02 18.21
CA ALA A 21 -2.10 -1.43 18.59
C ALA A 21 -3.14 -2.32 17.89
N GLU A 22 -4.37 -1.83 17.75
CA GLU A 22 -5.45 -2.56 17.09
C GLU A 22 -5.24 -2.64 15.58
N VAL A 23 -4.84 -1.53 14.95
CA VAL A 23 -4.50 -1.49 13.52
C VAL A 23 -3.36 -2.46 13.21
N ARG A 24 -2.30 -2.47 14.03
CA ARG A 24 -1.17 -3.39 13.89
C ARG A 24 -1.57 -4.86 14.09
N ALA A 25 -2.37 -5.15 15.13
CA ALA A 25 -2.85 -6.51 15.39
C ALA A 25 -3.69 -7.03 14.22
N ARG A 26 -4.56 -6.20 13.66
CA ARG A 26 -5.38 -6.54 12.50
C ARG A 26 -4.50 -6.78 11.26
N ASN A 27 -3.52 -5.92 11.01
CA ASN A 27 -2.61 -6.10 9.88
C ASN A 27 -1.73 -7.38 10.02
N ALA A 28 -1.32 -7.74 11.24
CA ALA A 28 -0.54 -8.95 11.50
C ALA A 28 -1.31 -10.25 11.24
N THR A 29 -2.64 -10.23 11.29
CA THR A 29 -3.48 -11.40 11.00
C THR A 29 -3.69 -11.62 9.49
N ARG A 30 -3.08 -10.79 8.65
CA ARG A 30 -3.11 -10.94 7.19
C ARG A 30 -2.52 -12.28 6.77
N LYS A 31 -3.36 -13.17 6.29
CA LYS A 31 -2.92 -14.42 5.67
C LYS A 31 -2.66 -14.17 4.18
N LEU A 32 -1.40 -14.18 3.80
CA LEU A 32 -1.07 -14.25 2.37
C LEU A 32 -1.59 -15.59 1.83
N PRO A 33 -2.28 -15.60 0.68
CA PRO A 33 -2.65 -16.85 0.05
C PRO A 33 -1.38 -17.68 -0.20
N PRO A 34 -1.41 -19.01 0.06
CA PRO A 34 -0.24 -19.83 -0.20
C PRO A 34 0.10 -19.74 -1.69
N LEU A 35 1.30 -19.29 -1.99
CA LEU A 35 1.79 -19.29 -3.37
C LEU A 35 1.82 -20.76 -3.84
N PRO A 36 1.15 -21.09 -4.94
CA PRO A 36 1.18 -22.43 -5.46
C PRO A 36 2.63 -22.83 -5.78
N ARG A 37 3.10 -23.91 -5.18
CA ARG A 37 4.40 -24.51 -5.50
C ARG A 37 4.32 -25.19 -6.86
N LEU A 38 4.29 -24.41 -7.90
CA LEU A 38 4.18 -24.90 -9.27
C LEU A 38 5.59 -25.27 -9.77
N ARG A 39 5.86 -26.57 -9.87
CA ARG A 39 7.12 -27.11 -10.38
C ARG A 39 7.10 -27.43 -11.88
N SER A 40 6.17 -26.89 -12.66
CA SER A 40 6.08 -27.13 -14.10
C SER A 40 6.61 -25.96 -14.93
N PRO A 41 7.20 -26.19 -16.10
CA PRO A 41 7.75 -25.12 -16.96
C PRO A 41 6.74 -24.03 -17.39
N GLY A 42 5.44 -24.36 -17.40
CA GLY A 42 4.38 -23.37 -17.68
C GLY A 42 3.97 -22.53 -16.47
N ALA A 43 4.27 -23.00 -15.27
CA ALA A 43 3.90 -22.37 -14.02
C ALA A 43 4.62 -21.05 -13.78
N GLU A 44 5.87 -20.91 -14.19
CA GLU A 44 6.63 -19.67 -14.06
C GLU A 44 5.98 -18.53 -14.83
N ARG A 45 5.44 -18.78 -16.03
CA ARG A 45 4.74 -17.78 -16.82
C ARG A 45 3.45 -17.33 -16.13
N LEU A 46 2.71 -18.27 -15.54
CA LEU A 46 1.48 -17.98 -14.82
C LEU A 46 1.77 -17.16 -13.56
N VAL A 47 2.77 -17.57 -12.76
CA VAL A 47 3.22 -16.84 -11.56
C VAL A 47 3.72 -15.45 -11.94
N THR A 48 4.51 -15.33 -13.00
CA THR A 48 5.00 -14.04 -13.48
C THR A 48 3.86 -13.11 -13.91
N LYS A 49 2.84 -13.66 -14.60
CA LYS A 49 1.66 -12.89 -14.99
C LYS A 49 0.85 -12.43 -13.77
N LEU A 50 0.68 -13.30 -12.78
CA LEU A 50 -0.02 -13.00 -11.54
C LEU A 50 0.72 -11.93 -10.73
N VAL A 51 2.03 -12.09 -10.53
CA VAL A 51 2.88 -11.12 -9.83
C VAL A 51 2.91 -9.78 -10.56
N LYS A 52 3.03 -9.78 -11.88
CA LYS A 52 2.94 -8.53 -12.67
C LYS A 52 1.59 -7.84 -12.49
N GLY A 53 0.49 -8.59 -12.48
CA GLY A 53 -0.84 -8.04 -12.23
C GLY A 53 -0.94 -7.38 -10.86
N MET A 54 -0.42 -8.04 -9.81
CA MET A 54 -0.40 -7.51 -8.44
C MET A 54 0.47 -6.26 -8.31
N VAL A 55 1.60 -6.20 -9.03
CA VAL A 55 2.50 -5.03 -9.00
C VAL A 55 1.90 -3.85 -9.78
N VAL A 56 1.24 -4.12 -10.91
CA VAL A 56 0.68 -3.08 -11.77
C VAL A 56 -0.61 -2.50 -11.19
N ASN A 57 -1.45 -3.33 -10.59
CA ASN A 57 -2.69 -2.88 -9.97
C ASN A 57 -2.90 -3.49 -8.58
N PRO A 58 -2.21 -3.00 -7.55
CA PRO A 58 -2.37 -3.49 -6.18
C PRO A 58 -3.79 -3.31 -5.65
N ALA A 59 -4.51 -2.27 -6.08
CA ALA A 59 -5.89 -2.00 -5.64
C ALA A 59 -6.87 -3.12 -6.04
N ALA A 60 -6.65 -3.77 -7.19
CA ALA A 60 -7.46 -4.91 -7.63
C ALA A 60 -7.30 -6.15 -6.73
N HIS A 61 -6.32 -6.14 -5.85
CA HIS A 61 -6.00 -7.25 -4.94
C HIS A 61 -6.08 -6.86 -3.46
N THR A 62 -6.60 -5.67 -3.17
CA THR A 62 -6.85 -5.24 -1.79
C THR A 62 -7.96 -6.12 -1.22
N SER A 63 -7.65 -6.84 -0.16
CA SER A 63 -8.64 -7.66 0.54
C SER A 63 -9.55 -6.78 1.40
N GLU A 64 -10.78 -7.23 1.69
CA GLU A 64 -11.66 -6.57 2.66
C GLU A 64 -10.95 -6.34 4.00
N HIS A 65 -10.10 -7.28 4.39
CA HIS A 65 -9.32 -7.18 5.61
C HIS A 65 -8.34 -5.99 5.60
N GLU A 66 -7.69 -5.73 4.45
CA GLU A 66 -6.83 -4.54 4.28
C GLU A 66 -7.66 -3.26 4.24
N ALA A 67 -8.77 -3.25 3.51
CA ALA A 67 -9.66 -2.10 3.46
C ALA A 67 -10.10 -1.69 4.86
N HIS A 68 -10.56 -2.64 5.67
CA HIS A 68 -10.92 -2.37 7.07
C HIS A 68 -9.77 -1.89 7.95
N ALA A 69 -8.54 -2.35 7.69
CA ALA A 69 -7.38 -1.85 8.44
C ALA A 69 -7.07 -0.37 8.08
N TYR A 70 -7.25 0.01 6.81
CA TYR A 70 -7.12 1.41 6.38
C TYR A 70 -8.26 2.27 6.93
N GLU A 71 -9.51 1.82 6.84
CA GLU A 71 -10.68 2.52 7.41
C GLU A 71 -10.51 2.75 8.92
N LEU A 72 -10.02 1.74 9.64
CA LEU A 72 -9.74 1.87 11.06
C LEU A 72 -8.65 2.90 11.33
N ALA A 73 -7.56 2.88 10.56
CA ALA A 73 -6.45 3.80 10.72
C ALA A 73 -6.87 5.24 10.38
N ASP A 74 -7.65 5.44 9.31
CA ASP A 74 -8.19 6.74 8.90
C ASP A 74 -9.18 7.29 9.93
N GLY A 75 -10.15 6.47 10.34
CA GLY A 75 -11.16 6.85 11.33
C GLY A 75 -10.62 7.08 12.76
N SER A 76 -9.37 6.71 13.00
CA SER A 76 -8.68 6.92 14.29
C SER A 76 -7.41 7.76 14.14
N TYR A 77 -7.32 8.56 13.07
CA TYR A 77 -6.21 9.46 12.84
C TYR A 77 -6.02 10.42 14.03
N ASP A 78 -4.79 10.60 14.43
CA ASP A 78 -4.37 11.42 15.55
C ASP A 78 -3.31 12.41 15.08
N GLN A 79 -3.66 13.68 15.09
CA GLN A 79 -2.81 14.77 14.60
C GLN A 79 -1.52 14.88 15.43
N GLU A 80 -1.61 14.74 16.75
CA GLU A 80 -0.45 14.85 17.64
C GLU A 80 0.56 13.74 17.37
N LYS A 81 0.10 12.51 17.25
CA LYS A 81 0.94 11.36 16.85
C LYS A 81 1.56 11.53 15.46
N ALA A 82 0.82 12.08 14.51
CA ALA A 82 1.34 12.35 13.18
C ALA A 82 2.45 13.41 13.21
N GLU A 83 2.32 14.45 14.03
CA GLU A 83 3.33 15.47 14.23
C GLU A 83 4.57 14.93 14.94
N GLU A 84 4.40 14.10 15.98
CA GLU A 84 5.50 13.38 16.63
C GLU A 84 6.27 12.50 15.65
N LEU A 85 5.55 11.76 14.81
CA LEU A 85 6.15 10.91 13.79
C LEU A 85 6.91 11.73 12.75
N ALA A 86 6.37 12.85 12.31
CA ALA A 86 7.03 13.78 11.39
C ALA A 86 8.31 14.37 12.01
N ALA A 87 8.27 14.77 13.28
CA ALA A 87 9.42 15.24 14.01
C ALA A 87 10.52 14.17 14.14
N LEU A 88 10.12 12.92 14.39
CA LEU A 88 11.04 11.77 14.43
C LEU A 88 11.72 11.56 13.06
N PHE A 89 10.98 11.62 11.97
CA PHE A 89 11.54 11.50 10.61
C PHE A 89 12.53 12.63 10.31
N ALA A 90 12.20 13.86 10.70
CA ALA A 90 13.08 15.00 10.54
C ALA A 90 14.37 14.85 11.36
N ALA A 91 14.28 14.43 12.62
CA ALA A 91 15.44 14.23 13.50
C ALA A 91 16.40 13.16 12.96
N HIS A 92 15.87 12.12 12.30
CA HIS A 92 16.66 11.05 11.70
C HIS A 92 17.01 11.29 10.21
N ILE A 93 16.75 12.49 9.67
CA ILE A 93 16.98 12.84 8.27
C ILE A 93 16.39 11.74 7.36
N THR A 94 15.15 11.36 7.63
CA THR A 94 14.45 10.32 6.88
C THR A 94 13.60 10.94 5.78
N TRP A 95 14.03 10.75 4.54
CA TRP A 95 13.31 11.24 3.37
C TRP A 95 12.07 10.39 3.08
N GLN A 96 10.98 11.06 2.74
CA GLN A 96 9.73 10.43 2.35
C GLN A 96 9.55 10.52 0.83
N CYS A 97 9.32 9.38 0.19
CA CYS A 97 8.96 9.31 -1.23
C CYS A 97 7.61 8.59 -1.39
N PRO A 98 6.47 9.27 -1.18
CA PRO A 98 5.15 8.64 -1.16
C PRO A 98 4.67 8.17 -2.53
N THR A 99 5.33 8.57 -3.63
CA THR A 99 4.97 8.19 -5.00
C THR A 99 3.49 8.46 -5.31
N LEU A 100 3.00 9.64 -4.94
CA LEU A 100 1.58 10.02 -5.05
C LEU A 100 1.05 9.93 -6.48
N ILE A 101 1.90 10.16 -7.48
CA ILE A 101 1.51 10.03 -8.90
C ILE A 101 1.06 8.59 -9.22
N ARG A 102 1.72 7.59 -8.65
CA ARG A 102 1.33 6.19 -8.82
C ARG A 102 -0.03 5.91 -8.17
N VAL A 103 -0.24 6.38 -6.95
CA VAL A 103 -1.51 6.21 -6.24
C VAL A 103 -2.63 6.88 -7.01
N HIS A 104 -2.42 8.12 -7.46
CA HIS A 104 -3.39 8.86 -8.26
C HIS A 104 -3.76 8.12 -9.55
N THR A 105 -2.78 7.69 -10.33
CA THR A 105 -3.05 6.99 -11.61
C THR A 105 -3.68 5.61 -11.42
N GLN A 106 -3.48 4.95 -10.29
CA GLN A 106 -4.13 3.68 -9.97
C GLN A 106 -5.58 3.86 -9.55
N GLN A 107 -5.87 4.89 -8.76
CA GLN A 107 -7.22 5.16 -8.26
C GLN A 107 -8.11 5.89 -9.27
N PHE A 108 -7.53 6.80 -10.03
CA PHE A 108 -8.23 7.65 -10.99
C PHE A 108 -7.82 7.37 -12.44
N GLY A 109 -7.51 6.09 -12.74
CA GLY A 109 -7.06 5.69 -14.06
C GLY A 109 -8.01 6.06 -15.19
N ASP A 110 -9.30 6.14 -14.92
CA ASP A 110 -10.34 6.51 -15.90
C ASP A 110 -10.66 8.02 -15.91
N ALA A 111 -9.90 8.81 -15.16
CA ALA A 111 -10.10 10.26 -15.12
C ALA A 111 -9.91 10.89 -16.51
N PRO A 112 -10.68 11.95 -16.84
CA PRO A 112 -10.65 12.58 -18.17
C PRO A 112 -9.26 13.01 -18.62
N GLU A 113 -8.41 13.47 -17.71
CA GLU A 113 -7.03 13.87 -17.99
C GLU A 113 -6.14 12.73 -18.51
N HIS A 114 -6.54 11.48 -18.30
CA HIS A 114 -5.81 10.30 -18.74
C HIS A 114 -6.36 9.63 -19.99
N THR A 115 -7.57 9.97 -20.40
CA THR A 115 -8.27 9.30 -21.52
C THR A 115 -7.65 9.55 -22.89
N GLY A 116 -6.87 10.62 -23.05
CA GLY A 116 -6.20 10.99 -24.31
C GLY A 116 -4.74 10.53 -24.42
N ASP A 117 -4.18 9.84 -23.43
CA ASP A 117 -2.76 9.46 -23.44
C ASP A 117 -2.51 8.27 -24.39
N PRO A 118 -1.75 8.46 -25.51
CA PRO A 118 -1.49 7.41 -26.48
C PRO A 118 -0.66 6.24 -25.92
N ARG A 119 0.01 6.42 -24.77
CA ARG A 119 0.81 5.38 -24.10
C ARG A 119 -0.05 4.35 -23.37
N ARG A 120 -1.36 4.54 -23.29
CA ARG A 120 -2.31 3.63 -22.62
C ARG A 120 -2.90 2.55 -23.54
N ARG A 121 -2.38 2.37 -24.75
CA ARG A 121 -2.79 1.34 -25.71
C ARG A 121 -2.04 0.02 -25.49
#